data_ca94b62ffacc3eeae3404a78cd1814f8
#
_entry.id   ca94b62ffacc3eeae3404a78cd1814f8
#
_cell.length_a   1.000
_cell.length_b   1.000
_cell.length_c   1.000
_cell.angle_alpha   90.00
_cell.angle_beta   90.00
_cell.angle_gamma   90.00
#
_symmetry.space_group_name_H-M   'P 1'
#
loop_
_entity.id
_entity.type
_entity.pdbx_description
1 polymer ?
#
loop_
_entity_poly.entity_id
_entity_poly.type
_entity_poly.pdbx_seq_one_letter_code
_entity_poly.pdbx_strand_id
1 'polypeptide(L)'
;MSQGGVLLLDDDDDMLSTIGDLVRLLTRRPCVTAHNLAELVSHRDAALACDDAILDINLGPSEPSGLEAYAWLKEQHFAGHIIFLTGHARSHPMVARARALDGTQVFQKPIETVELCRLLGAPTPPELL
;
A
#
# COMPACT_ATOMS: atom_id res chain seq x y z
N MET A 1 22.20 -1.45 -2.45
CA MET A 1 21.56 -0.13 -2.29
C MET A 1 20.43 -0.23 -1.28
N SER A 2 20.36 0.73 -0.40
CA SER A 2 19.25 0.78 0.53
C SER A 2 18.01 1.30 -0.22
N GLN A 3 16.90 0.64 0.01
CA GLN A 3 15.61 1.12 -0.47
C GLN A 3 14.97 1.96 0.61
N GLY A 4 14.14 2.91 0.20
CA GLY A 4 13.33 3.69 1.12
C GLY A 4 12.26 2.85 1.78
N GLY A 5 11.42 3.49 2.59
CA GLY A 5 10.38 2.80 3.32
C GLY A 5 9.22 2.34 2.47
N VAL A 6 8.27 1.69 3.14
CA VAL A 6 7.01 1.25 2.55
C VAL A 6 5.88 1.97 3.28
N LEU A 7 5.01 2.63 2.53
CA LEU A 7 3.81 3.28 3.07
C LEU A 7 2.66 2.28 3.04
N LEU A 8 1.99 2.15 4.18
CA LEU A 8 0.81 1.28 4.30
C LEU A 8 -0.39 2.12 4.71
N LEU A 9 -1.46 2.09 3.93
CA LEU A 9 -2.70 2.81 4.20
C LEU A 9 -3.85 1.81 4.26
N ASP A 10 -4.43 1.64 5.44
CA ASP A 10 -5.53 0.70 5.67
C ASP A 10 -6.24 1.13 6.96
N ASP A 11 -7.58 1.09 6.98
CA ASP A 11 -8.34 1.44 8.18
C ASP A 11 -8.36 0.33 9.23
N ASP A 12 -7.85 -0.84 8.90
CA ASP A 12 -7.83 -2.00 9.80
C ASP A 12 -6.47 -2.09 10.50
N ASP A 13 -6.46 -1.92 11.83
CA ASP A 13 -5.24 -2.01 12.65
C ASP A 13 -4.54 -3.36 12.49
N ASP A 14 -5.30 -4.44 12.40
CA ASP A 14 -4.73 -5.78 12.29
C ASP A 14 -3.99 -5.94 10.97
N MET A 15 -4.55 -5.40 9.90
CA MET A 15 -3.90 -5.42 8.58
C MET A 15 -2.61 -4.60 8.59
N LEU A 16 -2.64 -3.40 9.18
CA LEU A 16 -1.44 -2.57 9.29
C LEU A 16 -0.35 -3.28 10.08
N SER A 17 -0.71 -3.90 11.20
CA SER A 17 0.26 -4.64 12.02
C SER A 17 0.81 -5.84 11.27
N THR A 18 -0.06 -6.64 10.69
CA THR A 18 0.34 -7.88 10.02
C THR A 18 1.22 -7.62 8.81
N ILE A 19 0.78 -6.73 7.92
CA ILE A 19 1.56 -6.42 6.72
C ILE A 19 2.82 -5.65 7.09
N GLY A 20 2.72 -4.73 8.06
CA GLY A 20 3.88 -3.98 8.52
C GLY A 20 4.97 -4.89 9.10
N ASP A 21 4.58 -5.86 9.91
CA ASP A 21 5.53 -6.83 10.47
C ASP A 21 6.18 -7.67 9.38
N LEU A 22 5.38 -8.14 8.41
CA LEU A 22 5.90 -8.90 7.28
C LEU A 22 6.89 -8.07 6.46
N VAL A 23 6.56 -6.82 6.16
CA VAL A 23 7.44 -5.95 5.40
C VAL A 23 8.77 -5.75 6.11
N ARG A 24 8.73 -5.44 7.41
CA ARG A 24 9.95 -5.25 8.20
C ARG A 24 10.80 -6.51 8.25
N LEU A 25 10.14 -7.66 8.46
CA LEU A 25 10.82 -8.95 8.54
C LEU A 25 11.46 -9.35 7.20
N LEU A 26 10.72 -9.20 6.11
CA LEU A 26 11.15 -9.69 4.80
C LEU A 26 12.08 -8.73 4.07
N THR A 27 11.91 -7.43 4.26
CA THR A 27 12.66 -6.42 3.49
C THR A 27 13.63 -5.63 4.35
N ARG A 28 13.45 -5.62 5.67
CA ARG A 28 14.18 -4.78 6.62
C ARG A 28 14.00 -3.28 6.33
N ARG A 29 12.97 -2.92 5.60
CA ARG A 29 12.66 -1.53 5.27
C ARG A 29 11.72 -0.95 6.33
N PRO A 30 11.83 0.35 6.64
CA PRO A 30 10.89 0.98 7.57
C PRO A 30 9.49 1.04 6.95
N CYS A 31 8.48 1.04 7.80
CA CYS A 31 7.09 1.20 7.39
C CYS A 31 6.52 2.49 7.95
N VAL A 32 5.80 3.22 7.12
CA VAL A 32 4.98 4.35 7.53
C VAL A 32 3.54 3.90 7.41
N THR A 33 2.78 3.95 8.48
CA THR A 33 1.40 3.47 8.49
C THR A 33 0.43 4.62 8.71
N ALA A 34 -0.74 4.52 8.08
CA ALA A 34 -1.81 5.49 8.24
C ALA A 34 -3.16 4.77 8.09
N HIS A 35 -4.17 5.23 8.81
CA HIS A 35 -5.51 4.63 8.79
C HIS A 35 -6.44 5.31 7.78
N ASN A 36 -6.13 6.54 7.41
CA ASN A 36 -6.96 7.34 6.51
C ASN A 36 -6.12 8.44 5.87
N LEU A 37 -6.74 9.19 4.95
CA LEU A 37 -6.02 10.25 4.23
C LEU A 37 -5.51 11.35 5.16
N ALA A 38 -6.30 11.75 6.15
CA ALA A 38 -5.90 12.81 7.08
C ALA A 38 -4.62 12.41 7.85
N GLU A 39 -4.56 11.17 8.30
CA GLU A 39 -3.38 10.66 8.99
C GLU A 39 -2.18 10.56 8.04
N LEU A 40 -2.42 10.14 6.80
CA LEU A 40 -1.37 10.10 5.78
C LEU A 40 -0.80 11.50 5.55
N VAL A 41 -1.66 12.51 5.42
CA VAL A 41 -1.22 13.90 5.21
C VAL A 41 -0.39 14.37 6.40
N SER A 42 -0.74 13.97 7.61
CA SER A 42 0.02 14.35 8.81
C SER A 42 1.43 13.74 8.83
N HIS A 43 1.63 12.65 8.09
CA HIS A 43 2.93 11.98 7.95
C HIS A 43 3.58 12.25 6.58
N ARG A 44 3.25 13.38 5.97
CA ARG A 44 3.63 13.70 4.60
C ARG A 44 5.10 13.44 4.29
N ASP A 45 6.00 14.00 5.08
CA ASP A 45 7.44 13.91 4.76
C ASP A 45 7.94 12.46 4.82
N ALA A 46 7.53 11.71 5.82
CA ALA A 46 7.90 10.30 5.94
C ALA A 46 7.29 9.48 4.81
N ALA A 47 6.03 9.77 4.44
CA ALA A 47 5.35 9.06 3.36
C ALA A 47 6.03 9.31 2.01
N LEU A 48 6.40 10.55 1.72
CA LEU A 48 7.03 10.89 0.45
C LEU A 48 8.46 10.35 0.33
N ALA A 49 9.08 9.98 1.44
CA ALA A 49 10.39 9.35 1.43
C ALA A 49 10.32 7.84 1.15
N CYS A 50 9.11 7.26 1.10
CA CYS A 50 8.94 5.85 0.80
C CYS A 50 9.10 5.57 -0.69
N ASP A 51 9.56 4.36 -1.01
CA ASP A 51 9.72 3.92 -2.40
C ASP A 51 8.54 3.09 -2.89
N ASP A 52 7.73 2.58 -1.98
CA ASP A 52 6.53 1.81 -2.31
C ASP A 52 5.39 2.24 -1.41
N ALA A 53 4.18 2.19 -1.95
CA ALA A 53 2.96 2.48 -1.21
C ALA A 53 1.95 1.36 -1.46
N ILE A 54 1.37 0.85 -0.39
CA ILE A 54 0.31 -0.15 -0.45
C ILE A 54 -0.93 0.50 0.12
N LEU A 55 -1.92 0.74 -0.72
CA LEU A 55 -3.11 1.51 -0.38
C LEU A 55 -4.36 0.62 -0.42
N ASP A 56 -5.10 0.58 0.70
CA ASP A 56 -6.43 0.00 0.68
C ASP A 56 -7.37 0.94 -0.06
N ILE A 57 -8.19 0.40 -0.95
CA ILE A 57 -9.13 1.22 -1.72
C ILE A 57 -10.25 1.76 -0.82
N ASN A 58 -10.81 0.92 0.05
CA ASN A 58 -11.93 1.31 0.92
C ASN A 58 -11.42 1.59 2.34
N LEU A 59 -11.52 2.83 2.76
CA LEU A 59 -11.04 3.28 4.08
C LEU A 59 -12.18 3.60 5.04
N GLY A 60 -13.41 3.20 4.69
CA GLY A 60 -14.57 3.42 5.52
C GLY A 60 -15.60 4.33 4.85
N PRO A 61 -16.87 4.26 5.28
CA PRO A 61 -17.97 4.96 4.60
C PRO A 61 -17.89 6.48 4.65
N SER A 62 -17.22 7.04 5.65
CA SER A 62 -17.11 8.49 5.82
C SER A 62 -15.73 9.03 5.48
N GLU A 63 -14.85 8.18 4.96
CA GLU A 63 -13.47 8.56 4.70
C GLU A 63 -13.19 8.65 3.20
N PRO A 64 -12.25 9.54 2.79
CA PRO A 64 -11.73 9.50 1.43
C PRO A 64 -11.14 8.12 1.13
N SER A 65 -11.32 7.67 -0.11
CA SER A 65 -10.87 6.35 -0.53
C SER A 65 -9.36 6.29 -0.79
N GLY A 66 -8.86 5.09 -1.02
CA GLY A 66 -7.48 4.90 -1.47
C GLY A 66 -7.21 5.58 -2.81
N LEU A 67 -8.23 5.77 -3.66
CA LEU A 67 -8.08 6.50 -4.91
C LEU A 67 -7.79 7.98 -4.67
N GLU A 68 -8.39 8.56 -3.65
CA GLU A 68 -8.12 9.94 -3.28
C GLU A 68 -6.72 10.08 -2.66
N ALA A 69 -6.30 9.07 -1.89
CA ALA A 69 -4.93 9.02 -1.38
C ALA A 69 -3.92 8.94 -2.52
N TYR A 70 -4.21 8.14 -3.55
CA TYR A 70 -3.39 8.07 -4.75
C TYR A 70 -3.26 9.45 -5.40
N ALA A 71 -4.39 10.14 -5.59
CA ALA A 71 -4.40 11.46 -6.20
C ALA A 71 -3.55 12.44 -5.39
N TRP A 72 -3.68 12.42 -4.07
CA TRP A 72 -2.88 13.27 -3.20
C TRP A 72 -1.39 12.97 -3.31
N LEU A 73 -1.01 11.68 -3.32
CA LEU A 73 0.40 11.30 -3.47
C LEU A 73 0.97 11.81 -4.80
N LYS A 74 0.18 11.72 -5.87
CA LYS A 74 0.62 12.23 -7.18
C LYS A 74 0.76 13.75 -7.17
N GLU A 75 -0.13 14.48 -6.51
CA GLU A 75 -0.01 15.91 -6.34
C GLU A 75 1.26 16.29 -5.59
N GLN A 76 1.68 15.46 -4.63
CA GLN A 76 2.90 15.69 -3.86
C GLN A 76 4.15 15.18 -4.57
N HIS A 77 4.01 14.72 -5.82
CA HIS A 77 5.13 14.20 -6.62
C HIS A 77 5.76 12.94 -6.04
N PHE A 78 4.94 12.08 -5.40
CA PHE A 78 5.41 10.78 -4.92
C PHE A 78 5.95 9.98 -6.11
N ALA A 79 7.23 9.60 -6.04
CA ALA A 79 7.92 8.92 -7.15
C ALA A 79 7.93 7.40 -7.01
N GLY A 80 7.40 6.87 -5.91
CA GLY A 80 7.45 5.43 -5.64
C GLY A 80 6.41 4.64 -6.41
N HIS A 81 6.48 3.33 -6.25
CA HIS A 81 5.56 2.37 -6.84
C HIS A 81 4.28 2.30 -5.98
N ILE A 82 3.12 2.31 -6.61
CA ILE A 82 1.84 2.29 -5.90
C ILE A 82 1.10 1.00 -6.20
N ILE A 83 0.67 0.32 -5.14
CA ILE A 83 -0.06 -0.93 -5.18
C ILE A 83 -1.37 -0.72 -4.42
N PHE A 84 -2.49 -1.14 -5.01
CA PHE A 84 -3.78 -1.13 -4.32
C PHE A 84 -4.12 -2.52 -3.80
N LEU A 85 -4.66 -2.58 -2.59
CA LEU A 85 -5.31 -3.78 -2.05
C LEU A 85 -6.79 -3.50 -1.89
N THR A 86 -7.62 -4.51 -2.14
CA THR A 86 -9.06 -4.36 -2.00
C THR A 86 -9.72 -5.65 -1.54
N GLY A 87 -10.74 -5.52 -0.68
CA GLY A 87 -11.63 -6.62 -0.35
C GLY A 87 -12.82 -6.74 -1.30
N HIS A 88 -12.96 -5.81 -2.24
CA HIS A 88 -14.08 -5.81 -3.17
C HIS A 88 -13.80 -6.63 -4.41
N ALA A 89 -14.88 -7.09 -5.08
CA ALA A 89 -14.78 -7.82 -6.33
C ALA A 89 -14.23 -6.94 -7.46
N ARG A 90 -13.67 -7.57 -8.49
CA ARG A 90 -13.11 -6.86 -9.66
C ARG A 90 -14.15 -5.99 -10.38
N SER A 91 -15.42 -6.36 -10.31
CA SER A 91 -16.50 -5.60 -10.94
C SER A 91 -16.91 -4.36 -10.17
N HIS A 92 -16.41 -4.17 -8.94
CA HIS A 92 -16.74 -2.98 -8.16
C HIS A 92 -16.22 -1.72 -8.86
N PRO A 93 -17.03 -0.64 -8.98
CA PRO A 93 -16.62 0.55 -9.72
C PRO A 93 -15.28 1.15 -9.25
N MET A 94 -15.02 1.18 -7.95
CA MET A 94 -13.77 1.71 -7.43
C MET A 94 -12.57 0.84 -7.82
N VAL A 95 -12.76 -0.47 -7.87
CA VAL A 95 -11.70 -1.39 -8.31
C VAL A 95 -11.40 -1.17 -9.79
N ALA A 96 -12.44 -1.02 -10.61
CA ALA A 96 -12.28 -0.73 -12.03
C ALA A 96 -11.53 0.58 -12.26
N ARG A 97 -11.85 1.61 -11.48
CA ARG A 97 -11.15 2.89 -11.55
C ARG A 97 -9.67 2.77 -11.18
N ALA A 98 -9.37 2.01 -10.12
CA ALA A 98 -7.99 1.79 -9.70
C ALA A 98 -7.20 1.05 -10.78
N ARG A 99 -7.80 0.05 -11.40
CA ARG A 99 -7.14 -0.74 -12.46
C ARG A 99 -6.86 0.09 -13.71
N ALA A 100 -7.59 1.17 -13.92
CA ALA A 100 -7.39 2.06 -15.06
C ALA A 100 -6.26 3.08 -14.86
N LEU A 101 -5.73 3.20 -13.64
CA LEU A 101 -4.65 4.14 -13.35
C LEU A 101 -3.31 3.60 -13.84
N ASP A 102 -2.57 4.45 -14.52
CA ASP A 102 -1.26 4.06 -15.05
C ASP A 102 -0.23 3.85 -13.93
N GLY A 103 0.60 2.83 -14.12
CA GLY A 103 1.71 2.56 -13.20
C GLY A 103 1.30 1.97 -11.86
N THR A 104 0.05 1.50 -11.73
CA THR A 104 -0.43 0.88 -10.51
C THR A 104 -0.78 -0.58 -10.75
N GLN A 105 -0.84 -1.33 -9.65
CA GLN A 105 -1.31 -2.72 -9.65
C GLN A 105 -2.39 -2.85 -8.59
N VAL A 106 -3.36 -3.73 -8.82
CA VAL A 106 -4.47 -3.95 -7.88
C VAL A 106 -4.53 -5.42 -7.52
N PHE A 107 -4.51 -5.71 -6.23
CA PHE A 107 -4.59 -7.08 -5.71
C PHE A 107 -5.75 -7.20 -4.75
N GLN A 108 -6.36 -8.37 -4.70
CA GLN A 108 -7.42 -8.66 -3.74
C GLN A 108 -6.85 -9.12 -2.42
N LYS A 109 -7.51 -8.73 -1.32
CA LYS A 109 -7.15 -9.23 0.01
C LYS A 109 -7.65 -10.67 0.18
N PRO A 110 -6.93 -11.49 0.93
CA PRO A 110 -5.61 -11.24 1.52
C PRO A 110 -4.50 -11.39 0.47
N ILE A 111 -3.46 -10.55 0.56
CA ILE A 111 -2.30 -10.70 -0.32
C ILE A 111 -1.41 -11.83 0.23
N GLU A 112 -0.95 -12.70 -0.66
CA GLU A 112 -0.05 -13.77 -0.26
C GLU A 112 1.34 -13.25 0.02
N THR A 113 2.04 -13.87 0.98
CA THR A 113 3.38 -13.43 1.37
C THR A 113 4.37 -13.48 0.19
N VAL A 114 4.28 -14.52 -0.64
CA VAL A 114 5.14 -14.65 -1.82
C VAL A 114 4.92 -13.48 -2.78
N GLU A 115 3.66 -13.11 -3.00
CA GLU A 115 3.31 -11.98 -3.87
C GLU A 115 3.83 -10.67 -3.29
N LEU A 116 3.68 -10.48 -1.98
CA LEU A 116 4.19 -9.30 -1.31
C LEU A 116 5.71 -9.18 -1.47
N CYS A 117 6.44 -10.27 -1.28
CA CYS A 117 7.89 -10.29 -1.50
C CYS A 117 8.24 -9.87 -2.91
N ARG A 118 7.54 -10.43 -3.91
CA ARG A 118 7.80 -10.11 -5.31
C ARG A 118 7.57 -8.62 -5.59
N LEU A 119 6.49 -8.07 -5.08
CA LEU A 119 6.14 -6.65 -5.31
C LEU A 119 7.14 -5.70 -4.68
N LEU A 120 7.71 -6.07 -3.53
CA LEU A 120 8.63 -5.21 -2.79
C LEU A 120 10.10 -5.49 -3.12
N GLY A 121 10.35 -6.40 -4.06
CA GLY A 121 11.72 -6.74 -4.45
C GLY A 121 12.49 -7.54 -3.41
N ALA A 122 11.79 -8.20 -2.48
CA ALA A 122 12.41 -9.02 -1.46
C ALA A 122 12.55 -10.47 -1.94
N PRO A 123 13.62 -11.18 -1.53
CA PRO A 123 13.72 -12.60 -1.84
C PRO A 123 12.64 -13.39 -1.10
N THR A 124 12.07 -14.39 -1.79
CA THR A 124 11.09 -15.28 -1.17
C THR A 124 11.79 -16.21 -0.18
N PRO A 125 11.33 -16.27 1.08
CA PRO A 125 11.94 -17.19 2.04
C PRO A 125 11.81 -18.65 1.57
N PRO A 126 12.83 -19.47 1.78
CA PRO A 126 12.80 -20.89 1.34
C PRO A 126 11.59 -21.66 1.87
N GLU A 127 11.09 -21.31 3.05
CA GLU A 127 9.94 -21.97 3.67
C GLU A 127 8.65 -21.81 2.87
N LEU A 128 8.61 -20.82 1.98
CA LEU A 128 7.43 -20.51 1.18
C LEU A 128 7.50 -21.08 -0.25
N LEU A 129 8.61 -21.71 -0.60
CA LEU A 129 8.80 -22.28 -1.94
C LEU A 129 8.28 -23.71 -2.03
#